data_6260f1d70e77123dba0e1d0ac0ca2fab
#
_entry.id   6260f1d70e77123dba0e1d0ac0ca2fab
#
_cell.length_a   1.000
_cell.length_b   1.000
_cell.length_c   1.000
_cell.angle_alpha   90.00
_cell.angle_beta   90.00
_cell.angle_gamma   90.00
#
_symmetry.space_group_name_H-M   'P 1'
#
loop_
_entity.id
_entity.type
_entity.pdbx_description
1 polymer ?
#
loop_
_entity_poly.entity_id
_entity_poly.type
_entity_poly.pdbx_seq_one_letter_code
_entity_poly.pdbx_strand_id
1 'polypeptide(L)'
;MRYITLPGIGGSDEDHWQSRWERESPAFRRFSPASWDAPDLEDWSAALDRAASDEPAVLVAHSLACLLAVRWSAANPGCAAGLFLVASPDPAGARFPPEAVSFASGLDVRPAAPALLITSDDDPYCSPSRSTVFADWWQVPRVSIGRRGHINSASGLGSWREGRNLLTAFAAGLGQADVGDSCQAE
;
A
#
# COMPACT_ATOMS: atom_id res chain seq x y z
N MET A 1 -8.26 1.54 -15.39
CA MET A 1 -7.98 1.21 -13.97
C MET A 1 -7.70 2.52 -13.24
N ARG A 2 -8.36 2.75 -12.10
CA ARG A 2 -8.19 3.90 -11.21
C ARG A 2 -7.25 3.53 -10.05
N TYR A 3 -6.42 4.47 -9.63
CA TYR A 3 -5.47 4.30 -8.52
C TYR A 3 -5.69 5.36 -7.46
N ILE A 4 -5.68 4.97 -6.20
CA ILE A 4 -5.67 5.90 -5.07
C ILE A 4 -4.31 5.80 -4.41
N THR A 5 -3.54 6.88 -4.44
CA THR A 5 -2.25 6.96 -3.74
C THR A 5 -2.47 7.28 -2.27
N LEU A 6 -1.84 6.47 -1.43
CA LEU A 6 -1.88 6.59 0.02
C LEU A 6 -0.45 6.85 0.53
N PRO A 7 -0.03 8.12 0.63
CA PRO A 7 1.22 8.48 1.28
C PRO A 7 1.31 8.05 2.74
N GLY A 8 2.54 7.85 3.22
CA GLY A 8 2.81 7.72 4.64
C GLY A 8 2.87 9.07 5.36
N ILE A 9 3.50 9.09 6.56
CA ILE A 9 3.76 10.31 7.33
C ILE A 9 4.54 11.31 6.47
N GLY A 10 4.22 12.59 6.58
CA GLY A 10 4.80 13.67 5.78
C GLY A 10 4.20 13.81 4.38
N GLY A 11 3.28 12.93 3.95
CA GLY A 11 2.44 13.13 2.76
C GLY A 11 3.10 12.92 1.40
N SER A 12 4.29 12.34 1.31
CA SER A 12 5.09 12.16 0.08
C SER A 12 5.34 13.49 -0.64
N ASP A 13 6.53 14.02 -0.45
CA ASP A 13 6.99 15.28 -1.08
C ASP A 13 6.95 15.22 -2.63
N GLU A 14 7.30 16.33 -3.27
CA GLU A 14 7.22 16.46 -4.74
C GLU A 14 8.20 15.54 -5.49
N ASP A 15 9.28 15.12 -4.85
CA ASP A 15 10.27 14.20 -5.41
C ASP A 15 9.94 12.73 -5.20
N HIS A 16 8.96 12.44 -4.34
CA HIS A 16 8.51 11.09 -4.09
C HIS A 16 7.86 10.47 -5.34
N TRP A 17 8.07 9.18 -5.57
CA TRP A 17 7.54 8.47 -6.74
C TRP A 17 6.01 8.54 -6.84
N GLN A 18 5.25 8.51 -5.72
CA GLN A 18 3.79 8.70 -5.76
C GLN A 18 3.41 10.06 -6.33
N SER A 19 4.05 11.14 -5.87
CA SER A 19 3.80 12.49 -6.37
C SER A 19 4.17 12.64 -7.85
N ARG A 20 5.22 11.96 -8.30
CA ARG A 20 5.60 11.92 -9.71
C ARG A 20 4.55 11.17 -10.54
N TRP A 21 4.07 10.02 -10.09
CA TRP A 21 3.03 9.25 -10.79
C TRP A 21 1.71 10.02 -10.91
N GLU A 22 1.32 10.77 -9.88
CA GLU A 22 0.14 11.63 -9.90
C GLU A 22 0.25 12.75 -10.93
N ARG A 23 1.44 13.37 -11.06
CA ARG A 23 1.69 14.39 -12.11
C ARG A 23 1.72 13.80 -13.51
N GLU A 24 2.20 12.57 -13.66
CA GLU A 24 2.32 11.90 -14.95
C GLU A 24 0.99 11.35 -15.49
N SER A 25 0.01 11.09 -14.61
CA SER A 25 -1.24 10.45 -15.04
C SER A 25 -2.44 10.80 -14.16
N PRO A 26 -3.55 11.28 -14.74
CA PRO A 26 -4.78 11.58 -14.01
C PRO A 26 -5.49 10.34 -13.45
N ALA A 27 -5.03 9.13 -13.80
CA ALA A 27 -5.53 7.88 -13.22
C ALA A 27 -5.16 7.72 -11.74
N PHE A 28 -4.16 8.48 -11.25
CA PHE A 28 -3.73 8.50 -9.86
C PHE A 28 -4.34 9.67 -9.12
N ARG A 29 -5.03 9.40 -8.03
CA ARG A 29 -5.59 10.42 -7.15
C ARG A 29 -5.13 10.15 -5.72
N ARG A 30 -4.71 11.20 -5.02
CA ARG A 30 -4.27 11.11 -3.62
C ARG A 30 -5.47 11.18 -2.70
N PHE A 31 -5.51 10.29 -1.66
CA PHE A 31 -6.43 10.50 -0.54
C PHE A 31 -5.97 11.70 0.30
N SER A 32 -6.86 12.29 1.08
CA SER A 32 -6.57 13.52 1.80
C SER A 32 -7.07 13.45 3.24
N PRO A 33 -6.21 13.00 4.19
CA PRO A 33 -6.50 13.08 5.62
C PRO A 33 -6.33 14.51 6.14
N ALA A 34 -6.77 14.76 7.36
CA ALA A 34 -6.67 16.07 7.99
C ALA A 34 -5.20 16.46 8.28
N SER A 35 -4.36 15.50 8.62
CA SER A 35 -2.93 15.74 8.87
C SER A 35 -2.07 14.59 8.35
N TRP A 36 -0.94 14.94 7.73
CA TRP A 36 0.12 14.02 7.36
C TRP A 36 1.15 13.83 8.48
N ASP A 37 1.34 14.82 9.33
CA ASP A 37 2.39 14.85 10.36
C ASP A 37 1.88 14.36 11.72
N ALA A 38 0.57 14.42 11.95
CA ALA A 38 -0.09 13.85 13.12
C ALA A 38 -1.11 12.78 12.65
N PRO A 39 -0.65 11.58 12.25
CA PRO A 39 -1.51 10.57 11.68
C PRO A 39 -2.46 9.99 12.74
N ASP A 40 -3.74 9.97 12.42
CA ASP A 40 -4.77 9.30 13.20
C ASP A 40 -5.48 8.26 12.33
N LEU A 41 -5.67 7.05 12.86
CA LEU A 41 -6.21 5.95 12.07
C LEU A 41 -7.67 6.18 11.67
N GLU A 42 -8.48 6.78 12.54
CA GLU A 42 -9.90 7.06 12.28
C GLU A 42 -10.03 8.13 11.19
N ASP A 43 -9.27 9.23 11.32
CA ASP A 43 -9.23 10.28 10.29
C ASP A 43 -8.75 9.74 8.94
N TRP A 44 -7.66 8.96 8.94
CA TRP A 44 -7.14 8.40 7.70
C TRP A 44 -8.09 7.37 7.08
N SER A 45 -8.80 6.59 7.89
CA SER A 45 -9.84 5.67 7.41
C SER A 45 -10.99 6.44 6.76
N ALA A 46 -11.51 7.48 7.42
CA ALA A 46 -12.57 8.32 6.86
C ALA A 46 -12.12 9.06 5.57
N ALA A 47 -10.85 9.46 5.49
CA ALA A 47 -10.30 10.04 4.27
C ALA A 47 -10.25 9.01 3.12
N LEU A 48 -9.91 7.76 3.42
CA LEU A 48 -9.92 6.68 2.44
C LEU A 48 -11.33 6.31 2.01
N ASP A 49 -12.32 6.29 2.93
CA ASP A 49 -13.74 6.08 2.60
C ASP A 49 -14.20 7.11 1.57
N ARG A 50 -13.88 8.39 1.78
CA ARG A 50 -14.21 9.46 0.83
C ARG A 50 -13.53 9.28 -0.53
N ALA A 51 -12.27 8.85 -0.55
CA ALA A 51 -11.51 8.66 -1.78
C ALA A 51 -11.97 7.44 -2.58
N ALA A 52 -12.47 6.40 -1.91
CA ALA A 52 -12.90 5.12 -2.50
C ALA A 52 -14.42 5.03 -2.76
N SER A 53 -15.16 6.14 -2.59
CA SER A 53 -16.64 6.15 -2.61
C SER A 53 -17.29 5.80 -3.95
N ASP A 54 -16.59 5.94 -5.09
CA ASP A 54 -17.21 5.78 -6.40
C ASP A 54 -17.13 4.32 -6.89
N GLU A 55 -15.97 3.95 -7.44
CA GLU A 55 -15.71 2.61 -7.98
C GLU A 55 -14.47 2.01 -7.32
N PRO A 56 -14.38 0.67 -7.19
CA PRO A 56 -13.19 0.02 -6.66
C PRO A 56 -11.94 0.45 -7.42
N ALA A 57 -10.92 0.87 -6.68
CA ALA A 57 -9.63 1.31 -7.21
C ALA A 57 -8.49 0.46 -6.64
N VAL A 58 -7.35 0.46 -7.29
CA VAL A 58 -6.13 -0.09 -6.70
C VAL A 58 -5.57 0.92 -5.70
N LEU A 59 -5.43 0.51 -4.45
CA LEU A 59 -4.80 1.31 -3.40
C LEU A 59 -3.28 1.17 -3.51
N VAL A 60 -2.59 2.28 -3.77
CA VAL A 60 -1.14 2.35 -3.91
C VAL A 60 -0.58 2.98 -2.64
N ALA A 61 -0.30 2.15 -1.65
CA ALA A 61 0.08 2.58 -0.32
C ALA A 61 1.60 2.56 -0.12
N HIS A 62 2.11 3.57 0.60
CA HIS A 62 3.51 3.65 1.03
C HIS A 62 3.60 3.79 2.54
N SER A 63 4.59 3.11 3.14
CA SER A 63 4.93 3.25 4.57
C SER A 63 3.72 2.99 5.48
N LEU A 64 3.42 3.91 6.40
CA LEU A 64 2.32 3.80 7.38
C LEU A 64 0.97 3.48 6.73
N ALA A 65 0.73 4.02 5.54
CA ALA A 65 -0.51 3.80 4.81
C ALA A 65 -0.70 2.34 4.35
N CYS A 66 0.34 1.50 4.35
CA CYS A 66 0.18 0.06 4.11
C CYS A 66 -0.65 -0.60 5.22
N LEU A 67 -0.41 -0.20 6.48
CA LEU A 67 -1.15 -0.71 7.64
C LEU A 67 -2.62 -0.28 7.58
N LEU A 68 -2.88 0.97 7.16
CA LEU A 68 -4.24 1.44 6.88
C LEU A 68 -4.91 0.61 5.80
N ALA A 69 -4.26 0.48 4.62
CA ALA A 69 -4.85 -0.16 3.45
C ALA A 69 -5.26 -1.62 3.72
N VAL A 70 -4.42 -2.39 4.43
CA VAL A 70 -4.72 -3.77 4.82
C VAL A 70 -5.95 -3.85 5.73
N ARG A 71 -5.97 -3.06 6.81
CA ARG A 71 -7.09 -3.03 7.77
C ARG A 71 -8.38 -2.55 7.12
N TRP A 72 -8.27 -1.46 6.35
CA TRP A 72 -9.43 -0.88 5.68
C TRP A 72 -10.02 -1.86 4.66
N SER A 73 -9.21 -2.53 3.86
CA SER A 73 -9.68 -3.53 2.91
C SER A 73 -10.36 -4.72 3.61
N ALA A 74 -9.82 -5.18 4.75
CA ALA A 74 -10.43 -6.26 5.52
C ALA A 74 -11.82 -5.86 6.08
N ALA A 75 -11.97 -4.59 6.47
CA ALA A 75 -13.24 -4.06 6.99
C ALA A 75 -14.25 -3.69 5.87
N ASN A 76 -13.79 -3.48 4.63
CA ASN A 76 -14.61 -3.01 3.51
C ASN A 76 -14.45 -3.94 2.29
N PRO A 77 -14.97 -5.21 2.35
CA PRO A 77 -14.88 -6.15 1.24
C PRO A 77 -15.52 -5.59 -0.04
N GLY A 78 -14.81 -5.75 -1.17
CA GLY A 78 -15.28 -5.28 -2.48
C GLY A 78 -15.04 -3.79 -2.78
N CYS A 79 -14.60 -2.98 -1.80
CA CYS A 79 -14.36 -1.54 -1.99
C CYS A 79 -12.98 -1.22 -2.58
N ALA A 80 -12.04 -2.16 -2.57
CA ALA A 80 -10.76 -2.04 -3.27
C ALA A 80 -10.66 -3.10 -4.37
N ALA A 81 -10.15 -2.72 -5.55
CA ALA A 81 -9.82 -3.66 -6.62
C ALA A 81 -8.53 -4.44 -6.31
N GLY A 82 -7.62 -3.86 -5.57
CA GLY A 82 -6.35 -4.47 -5.16
C GLY A 82 -5.52 -3.53 -4.30
N LEU A 83 -4.49 -4.07 -3.63
CA LEU A 83 -3.56 -3.31 -2.79
C LEU A 83 -2.13 -3.50 -3.29
N PHE A 84 -1.49 -2.40 -3.65
CA PHE A 84 -0.06 -2.34 -3.95
C PHE A 84 0.64 -1.68 -2.77
N LEU A 85 1.25 -2.50 -1.91
CA LEU A 85 1.79 -2.12 -0.62
C LEU A 85 3.31 -1.96 -0.72
N VAL A 86 3.85 -0.80 -0.39
CA VAL A 86 5.27 -0.50 -0.56
C VAL A 86 5.89 -0.07 0.76
N ALA A 87 6.94 -0.77 1.18
CA ALA A 87 7.75 -0.43 2.36
C ALA A 87 6.91 -0.29 3.66
N SER A 88 6.07 -1.28 3.96
CA SER A 88 5.29 -1.28 5.21
C SER A 88 6.19 -1.27 6.44
N PRO A 89 6.00 -0.35 7.41
CA PRO A 89 6.81 -0.30 8.62
C PRO A 89 6.41 -1.41 9.61
N ASP A 90 7.33 -1.74 10.51
CA ASP A 90 7.07 -2.63 11.64
C ASP A 90 6.64 -1.83 12.88
N PRO A 91 5.37 -1.94 13.36
CA PRO A 91 4.94 -1.27 14.57
C PRO A 91 5.65 -1.67 15.86
N ALA A 92 6.29 -2.85 15.87
CA ALA A 92 7.13 -3.29 16.98
C ALA A 92 8.60 -2.85 16.83
N GLY A 93 8.94 -2.21 15.71
CA GLY A 93 10.30 -1.73 15.44
C GLY A 93 10.65 -0.48 16.24
N ALA A 94 11.92 -0.35 16.65
CA ALA A 94 12.41 0.77 17.44
C ALA A 94 12.29 2.13 16.73
N ARG A 95 12.06 2.14 15.42
CA ARG A 95 11.90 3.36 14.61
C ARG A 95 10.45 3.68 14.27
N PHE A 96 9.49 2.91 14.82
CA PHE A 96 8.08 3.22 14.59
C PHE A 96 7.71 4.52 15.31
N PRO A 97 7.11 5.49 14.63
CA PRO A 97 6.83 6.79 15.22
C PRO A 97 5.78 6.69 16.33
N PRO A 98 5.99 7.30 17.51
CA PRO A 98 5.03 7.26 18.60
C PRO A 98 3.69 7.93 18.24
N GLU A 99 3.68 8.92 17.36
CA GLU A 99 2.47 9.57 16.84
C GLU A 99 1.60 8.63 16.00
N ALA A 100 2.16 7.53 15.47
CA ALA A 100 1.44 6.56 14.65
C ALA A 100 0.88 5.37 15.45
N VAL A 101 0.85 5.44 16.78
CA VAL A 101 0.46 4.32 17.66
C VAL A 101 -0.93 3.77 17.36
N SER A 102 -1.87 4.58 16.88
CA SER A 102 -3.22 4.15 16.48
C SER A 102 -3.21 3.11 15.35
N PHE A 103 -2.13 3.06 14.54
CA PHE A 103 -1.95 2.10 13.46
C PHE A 103 -1.31 0.78 13.91
N ALA A 104 -0.82 0.68 15.15
CA ALA A 104 0.03 -0.42 15.59
C ALA A 104 -0.72 -1.73 15.92
N SER A 105 -2.05 -1.73 15.95
CA SER A 105 -2.87 -2.88 16.34
C SER A 105 -3.74 -3.40 15.20
N GLY A 106 -4.27 -4.64 15.34
CA GLY A 106 -5.20 -5.23 14.38
C GLY A 106 -4.58 -5.51 13.02
N LEU A 107 -3.32 -5.95 12.99
CA LEU A 107 -2.55 -6.20 11.76
C LEU A 107 -2.52 -7.67 11.35
N ASP A 108 -3.01 -8.57 12.18
CA ASP A 108 -3.15 -10.00 11.94
C ASP A 108 -4.44 -10.32 11.15
N VAL A 109 -4.74 -9.49 10.17
CA VAL A 109 -5.94 -9.58 9.34
C VAL A 109 -5.55 -9.80 7.89
N ARG A 110 -6.35 -10.57 7.17
CA ARG A 110 -6.20 -10.75 5.73
C ARG A 110 -6.97 -9.64 5.00
N PRO A 111 -6.34 -8.90 4.07
CA PRO A 111 -7.07 -7.97 3.22
C PRO A 111 -8.11 -8.72 2.38
N ALA A 112 -9.26 -8.10 2.15
CA ALA A 112 -10.34 -8.70 1.35
C ALA A 112 -10.08 -8.61 -0.17
N ALA A 113 -9.17 -7.72 -0.60
CA ALA A 113 -8.76 -7.59 -1.98
C ALA A 113 -7.40 -8.26 -2.24
N PRO A 114 -7.11 -8.71 -3.48
CA PRO A 114 -5.77 -9.15 -3.86
C PRO A 114 -4.73 -8.09 -3.51
N ALA A 115 -3.57 -8.51 -3.02
CA ALA A 115 -2.53 -7.57 -2.62
C ALA A 115 -1.13 -8.04 -3.03
N LEU A 116 -0.20 -7.10 -3.18
CA LEU A 116 1.22 -7.34 -3.44
C LEU A 116 2.06 -6.46 -2.50
N LEU A 117 2.94 -7.08 -1.72
CA LEU A 117 3.86 -6.38 -0.82
C LEU A 117 5.23 -6.21 -1.45
N ILE A 118 5.65 -4.97 -1.66
CA ILE A 118 6.98 -4.61 -2.16
C ILE A 118 7.85 -4.17 -0.99
N THR A 119 9.04 -4.76 -0.88
CA THR A 119 9.96 -4.55 0.25
C THR A 119 11.37 -4.23 -0.21
N SER A 120 12.15 -3.65 0.68
CA SER A 120 13.59 -3.39 0.52
C SER A 120 14.38 -4.14 1.59
N ASP A 121 15.57 -4.64 1.22
CA ASP A 121 16.40 -5.46 2.10
C ASP A 121 17.14 -4.63 3.17
N ASP A 122 17.16 -3.32 3.03
CA ASP A 122 17.79 -2.38 3.97
C ASP A 122 16.85 -1.28 4.45
N ASP A 123 15.54 -1.55 4.46
CA ASP A 123 14.54 -0.63 4.99
C ASP A 123 14.78 -0.44 6.51
N PRO A 124 15.02 0.81 6.96
CA PRO A 124 15.27 1.07 8.37
C PRO A 124 14.05 0.89 9.27
N TYR A 125 12.84 0.81 8.70
CA TYR A 125 11.58 0.69 9.44
C TYR A 125 11.01 -0.72 9.47
N CYS A 126 11.51 -1.65 8.62
CA CYS A 126 11.05 -3.02 8.59
C CYS A 126 12.13 -3.97 8.07
N SER A 127 12.58 -4.89 8.90
CA SER A 127 13.57 -5.89 8.48
C SER A 127 12.98 -6.87 7.46
N PRO A 128 13.82 -7.51 6.60
CA PRO A 128 13.35 -8.54 5.67
C PRO A 128 12.60 -9.69 6.35
N SER A 129 13.06 -10.14 7.53
CA SER A 129 12.35 -11.17 8.31
C SER A 129 10.99 -10.71 8.78
N ARG A 130 10.87 -9.46 9.21
CA ARG A 130 9.59 -8.91 9.66
C ARG A 130 8.60 -8.72 8.50
N SER A 131 9.08 -8.27 7.36
CA SER A 131 8.24 -8.16 6.16
C SER A 131 7.75 -9.53 5.66
N THR A 132 8.51 -10.62 5.89
CA THR A 132 8.04 -11.99 5.64
C THR A 132 6.88 -12.35 6.58
N VAL A 133 6.97 -12.02 7.86
CA VAL A 133 5.86 -12.23 8.82
C VAL A 133 4.60 -11.49 8.38
N PHE A 134 4.71 -10.26 7.89
CA PHE A 134 3.55 -9.54 7.35
C PHE A 134 2.95 -10.21 6.11
N ALA A 135 3.80 -10.67 5.18
CA ALA A 135 3.33 -11.39 4.00
C ALA A 135 2.55 -12.66 4.38
N ASP A 136 3.04 -13.38 5.41
CA ASP A 136 2.40 -14.60 5.94
C ASP A 136 1.07 -14.27 6.67
N TRP A 137 1.02 -13.24 7.51
CA TRP A 137 -0.19 -12.82 8.20
C TRP A 137 -1.28 -12.36 7.22
N TRP A 138 -0.88 -11.54 6.24
CA TRP A 138 -1.79 -10.99 5.24
C TRP A 138 -2.12 -11.97 4.12
N GLN A 139 -1.39 -13.10 4.04
CA GLN A 139 -1.51 -14.10 2.97
C GLN A 139 -1.33 -13.46 1.58
N VAL A 140 -0.28 -12.66 1.42
CA VAL A 140 0.00 -11.92 0.19
C VAL A 140 1.41 -12.25 -0.34
N PRO A 141 1.61 -12.29 -1.66
CA PRO A 141 2.94 -12.40 -2.23
C PRO A 141 3.80 -11.19 -1.85
N ARG A 142 5.08 -11.44 -1.61
CA ARG A 142 6.10 -10.44 -1.31
C ARG A 142 7.19 -10.43 -2.37
N VAL A 143 7.56 -9.24 -2.83
CA VAL A 143 8.67 -9.00 -3.76
C VAL A 143 9.68 -8.07 -3.11
N SER A 144 10.92 -8.53 -2.94
CA SER A 144 12.05 -7.66 -2.60
C SER A 144 12.62 -7.02 -3.86
N ILE A 145 12.89 -5.73 -3.82
CA ILE A 145 13.56 -4.99 -4.89
C ILE A 145 15.05 -4.72 -4.57
N GLY A 146 15.62 -5.51 -3.63
CA GLY A 146 16.98 -5.35 -3.15
C GLY A 146 17.11 -4.17 -2.18
N ARG A 147 18.31 -3.62 -2.08
CA ARG A 147 18.64 -2.53 -1.14
C ARG A 147 18.22 -1.18 -1.73
N ARG A 148 17.12 -0.63 -1.25
CA ARG A 148 16.51 0.64 -1.71
C ARG A 148 16.06 1.54 -0.56
N GLY A 149 16.59 1.32 0.67
CA GLY A 149 16.16 2.07 1.85
C GLY A 149 14.66 1.94 2.07
N HIS A 150 13.99 3.02 2.44
CA HIS A 150 12.54 3.04 2.68
C HIS A 150 11.69 3.26 1.41
N ILE A 151 12.28 3.10 0.24
CA ILE A 151 11.60 3.30 -1.07
C ILE A 151 10.86 4.66 -1.12
N ASN A 152 11.49 5.70 -0.60
CA ASN A 152 10.98 7.07 -0.54
C ASN A 152 11.84 8.03 -1.38
N SER A 153 11.65 9.34 -1.23
CA SER A 153 12.41 10.36 -1.96
C SER A 153 13.92 10.23 -1.73
N ALA A 154 14.36 9.91 -0.50
CA ALA A 154 15.78 9.72 -0.17
C ALA A 154 16.39 8.48 -0.85
N SER A 155 15.58 7.56 -1.37
CA SER A 155 16.04 6.40 -2.13
C SER A 155 16.49 6.73 -3.56
N GLY A 156 16.26 7.96 -4.02
CA GLY A 156 16.73 8.45 -5.33
C GLY A 156 16.11 7.75 -6.54
N LEU A 157 14.90 7.20 -6.41
CA LEU A 157 14.25 6.39 -7.44
C LEU A 157 13.61 7.21 -8.57
N GLY A 158 13.46 8.53 -8.39
CA GLY A 158 12.75 9.39 -9.34
C GLY A 158 11.32 8.91 -9.57
N SER A 159 10.90 8.74 -10.83
CA SER A 159 9.58 8.19 -11.17
C SER A 159 9.45 6.68 -10.94
N TRP A 160 10.45 6.04 -10.39
CA TRP A 160 10.50 4.61 -10.05
C TRP A 160 9.87 3.69 -11.10
N ARG A 161 10.52 3.64 -12.25
CA ARG A 161 10.03 2.91 -13.42
C ARG A 161 9.77 1.42 -13.15
N GLU A 162 10.64 0.77 -12.37
CA GLU A 162 10.47 -0.63 -11.97
C GLU A 162 9.22 -0.83 -11.15
N GLY A 163 8.95 0.04 -10.17
CA GLY A 163 7.73 0.00 -9.38
C GLY A 163 6.48 0.22 -10.22
N ARG A 164 6.55 1.11 -11.22
CA ARG A 164 5.45 1.31 -12.17
C ARG A 164 5.17 0.07 -12.99
N ASN A 165 6.20 -0.65 -13.43
CA ASN A 165 6.06 -1.90 -14.16
C ASN A 165 5.45 -3.01 -13.28
N LEU A 166 5.88 -3.11 -12.01
CA LEU A 166 5.30 -4.04 -11.04
C LEU A 166 3.81 -3.74 -10.80
N LEU A 167 3.44 -2.48 -10.61
CA LEU A 167 2.04 -2.07 -10.47
C LEU A 167 1.22 -2.41 -11.71
N THR A 168 1.78 -2.19 -12.91
CA THR A 168 1.11 -2.50 -14.18
C THR A 168 0.85 -4.01 -14.32
N ALA A 169 1.85 -4.83 -13.99
CA ALA A 169 1.70 -6.29 -14.00
C ALA A 169 0.68 -6.78 -12.97
N PHE A 170 0.73 -6.23 -11.75
CA PHE A 170 -0.24 -6.52 -10.70
C PHE A 170 -1.67 -6.17 -11.13
N ALA A 171 -1.88 -4.95 -11.65
CA ALA A 171 -3.18 -4.48 -12.11
C ALA A 171 -3.73 -5.30 -13.29
N ALA A 172 -2.86 -5.78 -14.19
CA ALA A 172 -3.27 -6.67 -15.27
C ALA A 172 -3.77 -8.03 -14.75
N GLY A 173 -3.18 -8.53 -13.66
CA GLY A 173 -3.60 -9.78 -13.01
C GLY A 173 -4.97 -9.69 -12.33
N LEU A 174 -5.38 -8.50 -11.88
CA LEU A 174 -6.68 -8.32 -11.21
C LEU A 174 -7.88 -8.56 -12.15
N GLY A 175 -7.73 -8.33 -13.44
CA GLY A 175 -8.78 -8.56 -14.45
C GLY A 175 -8.92 -10.03 -14.90
N GLN A 176 -8.06 -10.93 -14.44
CA GLN A 176 -8.03 -12.35 -14.85
C GLN A 176 -8.57 -13.31 -13.79
N ALA A 177 -8.92 -12.83 -12.60
CA ALA A 177 -9.37 -13.69 -11.49
C ALA A 177 -10.73 -14.39 -11.75
N ASP A 178 -11.52 -13.92 -12.71
CA ASP A 178 -12.84 -14.49 -13.03
C ASP A 178 -12.82 -15.59 -14.12
N VAL A 179 -11.65 -15.97 -14.67
CA VAL A 179 -11.58 -16.94 -15.78
C VAL A 179 -11.36 -18.38 -15.31
N GLY A 180 -11.10 -18.60 -14.01
CA GLY A 180 -10.63 -19.89 -13.46
C GLY A 180 -11.67 -20.82 -12.89
N ASP A 181 -12.93 -20.40 -12.65
CA ASP A 181 -13.89 -21.19 -11.85
C ASP A 181 -15.13 -21.70 -12.61
N SER A 182 -15.15 -21.66 -13.94
CA SER A 182 -16.30 -22.13 -14.74
C SER A 182 -16.04 -23.46 -15.47
N CYS A 183 -15.09 -24.26 -15.09
CA CYS A 183 -14.86 -25.56 -15.73
C CYS A 183 -14.65 -26.69 -14.72
N GLN A 184 -15.73 -27.07 -14.00
CA GLN A 184 -15.96 -28.44 -13.52
C GLN A 184 -17.41 -28.57 -13.00
N ALA A 185 -18.31 -28.83 -13.93
CA ALA A 185 -19.56 -29.50 -13.64
C ALA A 185 -19.88 -30.42 -14.85
N GLU A 186 -19.37 -31.64 -14.79
CA GLU A 186 -19.96 -32.85 -15.35
C GLU A 186 -19.67 -34.03 -14.45
#